data_185dee0812da39ec8d92f01ba6cf0921
#
_entry.id   185dee0812da39ec8d92f01ba6cf0921
#
_cell.length_a   1.000
_cell.length_b   1.000
_cell.length_c   1.000
_cell.angle_alpha   90.00
_cell.angle_beta   90.00
_cell.angle_gamma   90.00
#
_symmetry.space_group_name_H-M   'P 1'
#
loop_
_entity.id
_entity.type
_entity.pdbx_description
1 polymer ?
#
loop_
_entity_poly.entity_id
_entity_poly.type
_entity_poly.pdbx_seq_one_letter_code
_entity_poly.pdbx_strand_id
1 'polypeptide(L)'
;FHVGILLLITKIWDAVNDPIIGAIVDSRKATKGGKFIPWIRAFSFPMAVLCILGFVNVGNINYGLRLAFMFVTYVLYEALYTCVNVPFGTLSSVMTDDVSQRTALSRYRSLGGTIFMTVMVMIGPLFLYVDNKPVAGRFLMLACICALLGLLCLQITCVWCKERVEVPERPQGEKLNYLHVLKEISHNKAL
;
A
#
# COMPACT_ATOMS: atom_id res chain seq x y z
N PHE A 1 2.90 -18.57 16.90
CA PHE A 1 1.44 -18.65 16.90
C PHE A 1 0.80 -17.26 16.73
N HIS A 2 1.11 -16.28 17.60
CA HIS A 2 0.52 -14.94 17.56
C HIS A 2 0.76 -14.19 16.23
N VAL A 3 1.96 -14.33 15.66
CA VAL A 3 2.30 -13.71 14.35
C VAL A 3 1.46 -14.33 13.22
N GLY A 4 1.22 -15.64 13.25
CA GLY A 4 0.37 -16.29 12.24
C GLY A 4 -1.08 -15.81 12.32
N ILE A 5 -1.61 -15.63 13.52
CA ILE A 5 -2.95 -15.06 13.73
C ILE A 5 -3.00 -13.60 13.22
N LEU A 6 -1.98 -12.81 13.52
CA LEU A 6 -1.87 -11.44 13.00
C LEU A 6 -1.96 -11.40 11.48
N LEU A 7 -1.16 -12.21 10.79
CA LEU A 7 -1.16 -12.28 9.33
C LEU A 7 -2.51 -12.74 8.76
N LEU A 8 -3.19 -13.67 9.42
CA LEU A 8 -4.53 -14.12 8.99
C LEU A 8 -5.57 -12.99 9.13
N ILE A 9 -5.58 -12.32 10.29
CA ILE A 9 -6.51 -11.21 10.54
C ILE A 9 -6.29 -10.08 9.54
N THR A 10 -5.03 -9.73 9.25
CA THR A 10 -4.73 -8.65 8.29
C THR A 10 -5.13 -9.03 6.87
N LYS A 11 -5.00 -10.28 6.45
CA LYS A 11 -5.48 -10.69 5.11
C LYS A 11 -7.00 -10.64 4.97
N ILE A 12 -7.73 -10.97 6.02
CA ILE A 12 -9.19 -10.78 6.06
C ILE A 12 -9.53 -9.29 6.04
N TRP A 13 -8.77 -8.48 6.79
CA TRP A 13 -8.92 -7.03 6.80
C TRP A 13 -8.69 -6.42 5.42
N ASP A 14 -7.62 -6.80 4.71
CA ASP A 14 -7.30 -6.33 3.36
C ASP A 14 -8.46 -6.61 2.39
N ALA A 15 -9.00 -7.83 2.41
CA ALA A 15 -10.11 -8.21 1.54
C ALA A 15 -11.37 -7.32 1.72
N VAL A 16 -11.57 -6.77 2.92
CA VAL A 16 -12.68 -5.85 3.21
C VAL A 16 -12.27 -4.39 2.94
N ASN A 17 -11.04 -4.02 3.29
CA ASN A 17 -10.57 -2.65 3.23
C ASN A 17 -10.30 -2.18 1.80
N ASP A 18 -9.77 -3.03 0.93
CA ASP A 18 -9.45 -2.68 -0.46
C ASP A 18 -10.66 -2.16 -1.26
N PRO A 19 -11.83 -2.84 -1.27
CA PRO A 19 -13.03 -2.32 -1.92
C PRO A 19 -13.55 -1.02 -1.30
N ILE A 20 -13.44 -0.88 0.03
CA ILE A 20 -13.89 0.32 0.74
C ILE A 20 -13.04 1.52 0.32
N ILE A 21 -11.72 1.38 0.35
CA ILE A 21 -10.80 2.44 -0.06
C ILE A 21 -10.96 2.77 -1.54
N GLY A 22 -11.10 1.76 -2.41
CA GLY A 22 -11.42 1.96 -3.82
C GLY A 22 -12.67 2.82 -4.00
N ALA A 23 -13.75 2.47 -3.31
CA ALA A 23 -15.01 3.20 -3.36
C ALA A 23 -14.90 4.64 -2.81
N ILE A 24 -14.14 4.85 -1.73
CA ILE A 24 -13.88 6.18 -1.16
C ILE A 24 -13.11 7.05 -2.16
N VAL A 25 -12.04 6.51 -2.76
CA VAL A 25 -11.24 7.23 -3.75
C VAL A 25 -12.08 7.56 -4.98
N ASP A 26 -12.91 6.62 -5.44
CA ASP A 26 -13.79 6.81 -6.61
C ASP A 26 -14.90 7.83 -6.36
N SER A 27 -15.36 8.00 -5.14
CA SER A 27 -16.39 8.98 -4.78
C SER A 27 -15.87 10.42 -4.70
N ARG A 28 -14.55 10.64 -4.67
CA ARG A 28 -13.97 11.98 -4.56
C ARG A 28 -14.01 12.74 -5.88
N LYS A 29 -14.20 14.04 -5.77
CA LYS A 29 -14.10 14.96 -6.92
C LYS A 29 -12.63 15.11 -7.33
N ALA A 30 -12.39 15.17 -8.63
CA ALA A 30 -11.10 15.51 -9.16
C ALA A 30 -10.69 16.93 -8.73
N THR A 31 -9.43 17.09 -8.35
CA THR A 31 -8.83 18.39 -8.03
C THR A 31 -7.99 18.88 -9.20
N LYS A 32 -7.46 20.12 -9.14
CA LYS A 32 -6.56 20.68 -10.18
C LYS A 32 -5.34 19.82 -10.47
N GLY A 33 -4.95 18.93 -9.53
CA GLY A 33 -3.83 17.98 -9.68
C GLY A 33 -4.24 16.55 -10.01
N GLY A 34 -5.51 16.31 -10.35
CA GLY A 34 -6.08 14.98 -10.55
C GLY A 34 -6.83 14.45 -9.32
N LYS A 35 -7.24 13.21 -9.38
CA LYS A 35 -8.00 12.51 -8.34
C LYS A 35 -7.12 11.61 -7.48
N PHE A 36 -6.23 10.86 -8.10
CA PHE A 36 -5.40 9.83 -7.48
C PHE A 36 -4.06 10.39 -6.97
N ILE A 37 -3.41 11.26 -7.73
CA ILE A 37 -2.08 11.81 -7.40
C ILE A 37 -2.06 12.56 -6.07
N PRO A 38 -2.99 13.51 -5.76
CA PRO A 38 -3.00 14.20 -4.48
C PRO A 38 -3.26 13.26 -3.30
N TRP A 39 -4.04 12.20 -3.52
CA TRP A 39 -4.32 11.18 -2.53
C TRP A 39 -3.06 10.37 -2.21
N ILE A 40 -2.39 9.83 -3.22
CA ILE A 40 -1.13 9.08 -3.06
C ILE A 40 -0.10 9.94 -2.31
N ARG A 41 0.04 11.21 -2.70
CA ARG A 41 0.97 12.14 -2.07
C ARG A 41 0.67 12.34 -0.59
N ALA A 42 -0.60 12.50 -0.20
CA ALA A 42 -0.99 12.72 1.17
C ALA A 42 -0.76 11.48 2.06
N PHE A 43 -1.11 10.29 1.57
CA PHE A 43 -1.03 9.06 2.35
C PHE A 43 0.34 8.38 2.35
N SER A 44 1.23 8.70 1.41
CA SER A 44 2.59 8.17 1.36
C SER A 44 3.44 8.56 2.58
N PHE A 45 3.26 9.76 3.11
CA PHE A 45 3.99 10.23 4.31
C PHE A 45 3.65 9.42 5.57
N PRO A 46 2.38 9.36 6.02
CA PRO A 46 2.03 8.58 7.21
C PRO A 46 2.33 7.09 7.03
N MET A 47 2.21 6.54 5.82
CA MET A 47 2.60 5.17 5.52
C MET A 47 4.10 4.94 5.79
N ALA A 48 4.98 5.83 5.32
CA ALA A 48 6.42 5.73 5.57
C ALA A 48 6.76 5.83 7.06
N VAL A 49 6.08 6.69 7.81
CA VAL A 49 6.25 6.83 9.27
C VAL A 49 5.84 5.53 9.98
N LEU A 50 4.69 4.95 9.65
CA LEU A 50 4.23 3.69 10.25
C LEU A 50 5.13 2.51 9.87
N CYS A 51 5.68 2.50 8.65
CA CYS A 51 6.68 1.51 8.25
C CYS A 51 7.88 1.52 9.21
N ILE A 52 8.43 2.70 9.51
CA ILE A 52 9.56 2.84 10.44
C ILE A 52 9.14 2.47 11.87
N LEU A 53 7.98 2.93 12.34
CA LEU A 53 7.48 2.65 13.67
C LEU A 53 7.32 1.15 13.93
N GLY A 54 6.89 0.37 12.93
CA GLY A 54 6.76 -1.09 13.04
C GLY A 54 8.06 -1.83 13.36
N PHE A 55 9.22 -1.19 13.10
CA PHE A 55 10.55 -1.77 13.37
C PHE A 55 11.25 -1.16 14.57
N VAL A 56 10.60 -0.25 15.30
CA VAL A 56 11.15 0.31 16.55
C VAL A 56 11.21 -0.78 17.61
N ASN A 57 12.39 -0.92 18.23
CA ASN A 57 12.57 -1.89 19.30
C ASN A 57 11.94 -1.39 20.62
N VAL A 58 10.81 -1.94 20.97
CA VAL A 58 10.07 -1.70 22.21
C VAL A 58 10.38 -2.78 23.28
N GLY A 59 11.60 -3.28 23.33
CA GLY A 59 12.02 -4.39 24.19
C GLY A 59 11.85 -4.18 25.68
N ASN A 60 11.76 -2.91 26.16
CA ASN A 60 11.68 -2.54 27.56
C ASN A 60 10.23 -2.54 28.13
N ILE A 61 9.24 -2.92 27.32
CA ILE A 61 7.82 -2.90 27.69
C ILE A 61 7.32 -4.33 27.94
N ASN A 62 6.28 -4.48 28.76
CA ASN A 62 5.63 -5.74 29.02
C ASN A 62 5.22 -6.45 27.72
N TYR A 63 5.31 -7.79 27.71
CA TYR A 63 5.02 -8.61 26.53
C TYR A 63 3.66 -8.29 25.89
N GLY A 64 2.60 -8.11 26.70
CA GLY A 64 1.27 -7.78 26.20
C GLY A 64 1.21 -6.44 25.47
N LEU A 65 1.86 -5.41 26.02
CA LEU A 65 1.94 -4.07 25.40
C LEU A 65 2.77 -4.09 24.12
N ARG A 66 3.85 -4.87 24.09
CA ARG A 66 4.67 -5.05 22.89
C ARG A 66 3.87 -5.74 21.77
N LEU A 67 3.10 -6.76 22.12
CA LEU A 67 2.23 -7.45 21.17
C LEU A 67 1.14 -6.51 20.64
N ALA A 68 0.49 -5.74 21.51
CA ALA A 68 -0.50 -4.74 21.12
C ALA A 68 0.11 -3.65 20.21
N PHE A 69 1.30 -3.15 20.54
CA PHE A 69 2.00 -2.19 19.69
C PHE A 69 2.26 -2.76 18.29
N MET A 70 2.74 -4.00 18.18
CA MET A 70 2.96 -4.66 16.88
C MET A 70 1.66 -4.81 16.10
N PHE A 71 0.57 -5.23 16.75
CA PHE A 71 -0.73 -5.35 16.09
C PHE A 71 -1.24 -4.02 15.57
N VAL A 72 -1.24 -2.99 16.40
CA VAL A 72 -1.76 -1.66 16.04
C VAL A 72 -0.94 -1.04 14.91
N THR A 73 0.39 -1.03 15.04
CA THR A 73 1.26 -0.46 14.01
C THR A 73 1.14 -1.20 12.69
N TYR A 74 1.03 -2.53 12.71
CA TYR A 74 0.91 -3.33 11.50
C TYR A 74 -0.44 -3.13 10.82
N VAL A 75 -1.55 -3.18 11.55
CA VAL A 75 -2.90 -2.94 10.99
C VAL A 75 -3.04 -1.53 10.42
N LEU A 76 -2.51 -0.53 11.11
CA LEU A 76 -2.50 0.85 10.61
C LEU A 76 -1.62 1.00 9.36
N TYR A 77 -0.47 0.34 9.32
CA TYR A 77 0.41 0.32 8.15
C TYR A 77 -0.30 -0.29 6.95
N GLU A 78 -0.94 -1.47 7.10
CA GLU A 78 -1.69 -2.12 6.02
C GLU A 78 -2.85 -1.24 5.53
N ALA A 79 -3.59 -0.60 6.42
CA ALA A 79 -4.65 0.33 6.04
C ALA A 79 -4.12 1.50 5.20
N LEU A 80 -2.99 2.12 5.59
CA LEU A 80 -2.37 3.19 4.82
C LEU A 80 -1.72 2.67 3.52
N TYR A 81 -1.17 1.46 3.54
CA TYR A 81 -0.65 0.81 2.35
C TYR A 81 -1.74 0.64 1.30
N THR A 82 -2.93 0.16 1.69
CA THR A 82 -4.10 0.07 0.82
C THR A 82 -4.50 1.44 0.27
N CYS A 83 -4.52 2.49 1.12
CA CYS A 83 -4.80 3.86 0.69
C CYS A 83 -3.84 4.37 -0.40
N VAL A 84 -2.62 3.87 -0.45
CA VAL A 84 -1.63 4.24 -1.49
C VAL A 84 -1.68 3.27 -2.66
N ASN A 85 -1.72 1.96 -2.40
CA ASN A 85 -1.57 0.91 -3.41
C ASN A 85 -2.76 0.83 -4.37
N VAL A 86 -4.00 0.98 -3.87
CA VAL A 86 -5.20 0.93 -4.71
C VAL A 86 -5.21 2.08 -5.74
N PRO A 87 -5.09 3.37 -5.34
CA PRO A 87 -5.02 4.46 -6.31
C PRO A 87 -3.78 4.40 -7.20
N PHE A 88 -2.64 3.93 -6.69
CA PHE A 88 -1.44 3.72 -7.50
C PHE A 88 -1.64 2.65 -8.58
N GLY A 89 -2.40 1.59 -8.28
CA GLY A 89 -2.81 0.60 -9.26
C GLY A 89 -3.68 1.18 -10.37
N THR A 90 -4.66 2.00 -9.98
CA THR A 90 -5.60 2.65 -10.89
C THR A 90 -4.94 3.75 -11.73
N LEU A 91 -3.85 4.36 -11.23
CA LEU A 91 -3.15 5.45 -11.93
C LEU A 91 -2.75 5.07 -13.35
N SER A 92 -2.32 3.82 -13.60
CA SER A 92 -1.95 3.33 -14.92
C SER A 92 -3.10 3.40 -15.92
N SER A 93 -4.35 3.22 -15.48
CA SER A 93 -5.54 3.26 -16.34
C SER A 93 -6.02 4.67 -16.68
N VAL A 94 -5.63 5.66 -15.87
CA VAL A 94 -5.97 7.09 -16.10
C VAL A 94 -4.84 7.89 -16.75
N MET A 95 -3.66 7.30 -16.91
CA MET A 95 -2.54 7.94 -17.61
C MET A 95 -2.65 7.86 -19.13
N THR A 96 -3.31 6.81 -19.66
CA THR A 96 -3.44 6.59 -21.10
C THR A 96 -4.69 5.77 -21.43
N ASP A 97 -5.29 6.01 -22.59
CA ASP A 97 -6.40 5.21 -23.14
C ASP A 97 -5.92 3.99 -23.93
N ASP A 98 -4.65 3.96 -24.33
CA ASP A 98 -4.08 2.86 -25.11
C ASP A 98 -3.84 1.63 -24.22
N VAL A 99 -4.50 0.53 -24.55
CA VAL A 99 -4.40 -0.77 -23.86
C VAL A 99 -2.97 -1.31 -23.87
N SER A 100 -2.21 -1.10 -24.95
CA SER A 100 -0.82 -1.55 -25.06
C SER A 100 0.07 -0.83 -24.04
N GLN A 101 -0.08 0.49 -23.93
CA GLN A 101 0.66 1.30 -22.95
C GLN A 101 0.27 0.97 -21.51
N ARG A 102 -1.02 0.74 -21.22
CA ARG A 102 -1.47 0.29 -19.89
C ARG A 102 -0.82 -1.04 -19.50
N THR A 103 -0.79 -1.98 -20.45
CA THR A 103 -0.15 -3.28 -20.23
C THR A 103 1.35 -3.13 -19.99
N ALA A 104 2.03 -2.26 -20.74
CA ALA A 104 3.45 -1.97 -20.54
C ALA A 104 3.71 -1.36 -19.13
N LEU A 105 2.91 -0.39 -18.70
CA LEU A 105 3.00 0.21 -17.35
C LEU A 105 2.84 -0.84 -16.25
N SER A 106 1.85 -1.73 -16.38
CA SER A 106 1.63 -2.82 -15.44
C SER A 106 2.79 -3.81 -15.40
N ARG A 107 3.40 -4.13 -16.54
CA ARG A 107 4.60 -4.97 -16.62
C ARG A 107 5.79 -4.33 -15.91
N TYR A 108 6.08 -3.06 -16.17
CA TYR A 108 7.19 -2.35 -15.51
C TYR A 108 6.98 -2.26 -14.00
N ARG A 109 5.75 -2.02 -13.54
CA ARG A 109 5.41 -2.05 -12.12
C ARG A 109 5.69 -3.42 -11.50
N SER A 110 5.25 -4.49 -12.14
CA SER A 110 5.46 -5.87 -11.68
C SER A 110 6.95 -6.24 -11.68
N LEU A 111 7.68 -5.89 -12.75
CA LEU A 111 9.14 -6.11 -12.83
C LEU A 111 9.89 -5.38 -11.72
N GLY A 112 9.55 -4.11 -11.48
CA GLY A 112 10.17 -3.32 -10.40
C GLY A 112 9.94 -3.96 -9.02
N GLY A 113 8.71 -4.42 -8.75
CA GLY A 113 8.39 -5.14 -7.53
C GLY A 113 9.17 -6.46 -7.38
N THR A 114 9.24 -7.25 -8.45
CA THR A 114 9.98 -8.52 -8.45
C THR A 114 11.48 -8.30 -8.25
N ILE A 115 12.08 -7.32 -8.93
CA ILE A 115 13.50 -6.99 -8.76
C ILE A 115 13.77 -6.56 -7.31
N PHE A 116 12.95 -5.66 -6.76
CA PHE A 116 13.10 -5.21 -5.38
C PHE A 116 13.00 -6.37 -4.38
N MET A 117 11.99 -7.23 -4.53
CA MET A 117 11.82 -8.42 -3.67
C MET A 117 13.02 -9.37 -3.78
N THR A 118 13.52 -9.61 -4.99
CA THR A 118 14.70 -10.47 -5.20
C THR A 118 15.93 -9.89 -4.50
N VAL A 119 16.17 -8.60 -4.66
CA VAL A 119 17.28 -7.90 -3.99
C VAL A 119 17.13 -7.99 -2.47
N MET A 120 15.91 -7.80 -1.92
CA MET A 120 15.67 -7.89 -0.49
C MET A 120 15.89 -9.31 0.06
N VAL A 121 15.48 -10.33 -0.67
CA VAL A 121 15.68 -11.74 -0.26
C VAL A 121 17.18 -12.11 -0.28
N MET A 122 17.95 -11.61 -1.24
CA MET A 122 19.38 -11.92 -1.34
C MET A 122 20.24 -11.10 -0.38
N ILE A 123 20.03 -9.79 -0.32
CA ILE A 123 20.89 -8.88 0.45
C ILE A 123 20.37 -8.71 1.89
N GLY A 124 19.05 -8.80 2.11
CA GLY A 124 18.44 -8.61 3.42
C GLY A 124 19.08 -9.46 4.53
N PRO A 125 19.17 -10.78 4.38
CA PRO A 125 19.79 -11.62 5.40
C PRO A 125 21.24 -11.28 5.68
N LEU A 126 22.03 -10.95 4.65
CA LEU A 126 23.44 -10.55 4.80
C LEU A 126 23.62 -9.27 5.61
N PHE A 127 22.66 -8.35 5.48
CA PHE A 127 22.67 -7.09 6.20
C PHE A 127 22.12 -7.21 7.63
N LEU A 128 21.05 -7.99 7.81
CA LEU A 128 20.29 -8.09 9.06
C LEU A 128 20.96 -8.96 10.12
N TYR A 129 21.76 -9.95 9.68
CA TYR A 129 22.40 -10.92 10.57
C TYR A 129 23.91 -10.68 10.65
N VAL A 130 24.46 -10.82 11.86
CA VAL A 130 25.90 -10.86 12.15
C VAL A 130 26.13 -12.11 12.98
N ASP A 131 27.11 -12.95 12.58
CA ASP A 131 27.40 -14.23 13.24
C ASP A 131 26.15 -15.09 13.48
N ASN A 132 25.27 -15.15 12.48
CA ASN A 132 23.97 -15.84 12.52
C ASN A 132 23.00 -15.33 13.60
N LYS A 133 23.22 -14.12 14.15
CA LYS A 133 22.34 -13.49 15.12
C LYS A 133 21.67 -12.26 14.52
N PRO A 134 20.33 -12.09 14.67
CA PRO A 134 19.65 -10.91 14.20
C PRO A 134 20.02 -9.68 15.04
N VAL A 135 20.34 -8.56 14.40
CA VAL A 135 20.72 -7.31 15.06
C VAL A 135 19.56 -6.31 14.92
N ALA A 136 18.82 -6.06 16.00
CA ALA A 136 17.62 -5.23 15.99
C ALA A 136 17.82 -3.83 15.38
N GLY A 137 18.94 -3.17 15.64
CA GLY A 137 19.25 -1.86 15.05
C GLY A 137 19.37 -1.87 13.54
N ARG A 138 19.80 -2.98 12.94
CA ARG A 138 19.90 -3.12 11.47
C ARG A 138 18.54 -3.27 10.81
N PHE A 139 17.58 -3.91 11.49
CA PHE A 139 16.19 -3.97 11.00
C PHE A 139 15.58 -2.57 10.90
N LEU A 140 15.74 -1.75 11.94
CA LEU A 140 15.27 -0.37 11.92
C LEU A 140 15.97 0.46 10.84
N MET A 141 17.29 0.32 10.69
CA MET A 141 18.05 1.03 9.67
C MET A 141 17.58 0.65 8.26
N LEU A 142 17.38 -0.65 7.98
CA LEU A 142 16.86 -1.11 6.71
C LEU A 142 15.43 -0.60 6.45
N ALA A 143 14.58 -0.61 7.47
CA ALA A 143 13.23 -0.06 7.37
C ALA A 143 13.24 1.44 7.05
N CYS A 144 14.12 2.23 7.68
CA CYS A 144 14.31 3.64 7.35
C CYS A 144 14.74 3.86 5.90
N ILE A 145 15.73 3.09 5.43
CA ILE A 145 16.21 3.18 4.04
C ILE A 145 15.08 2.84 3.06
N CYS A 146 14.37 1.73 3.29
CA CYS A 146 13.27 1.31 2.42
C CYS A 146 12.09 2.29 2.45
N ALA A 147 11.73 2.83 3.62
CA ALA A 147 10.66 3.81 3.77
C ALA A 147 10.99 5.12 3.06
N LEU A 148 12.22 5.62 3.20
CA LEU A 148 12.67 6.84 2.52
C LEU A 148 12.74 6.63 1.00
N LEU A 149 13.30 5.51 0.54
CA LEU A 149 13.38 5.19 -0.88
C LEU A 149 11.98 5.05 -1.49
N GLY A 150 11.08 4.33 -0.83
CA GLY A 150 9.69 4.17 -1.25
C GLY A 150 8.95 5.50 -1.30
N LEU A 151 9.12 6.34 -0.27
CA LEU A 151 8.54 7.68 -0.24
C LEU A 151 9.06 8.54 -1.40
N LEU A 152 10.37 8.55 -1.67
CA LEU A 152 10.97 9.28 -2.77
C LEU A 152 10.41 8.80 -4.12
N CYS A 153 10.34 7.49 -4.36
CA CYS A 153 9.79 6.93 -5.58
C CYS A 153 8.31 7.33 -5.78
N LEU A 154 7.50 7.30 -4.71
CA LEU A 154 6.10 7.73 -4.78
C LEU A 154 5.98 9.23 -5.06
N GLN A 155 6.81 10.08 -4.44
CA GLN A 155 6.81 11.52 -4.71
C GLN A 155 7.25 11.83 -6.14
N ILE A 156 8.29 11.15 -6.66
CA ILE A 156 8.72 11.26 -8.07
C ILE A 156 7.57 10.87 -8.99
N THR A 157 6.88 9.76 -8.72
CA THR A 157 5.69 9.37 -9.48
C THR A 157 4.62 10.45 -9.46
N CYS A 158 4.35 11.05 -8.30
CA CYS A 158 3.36 12.12 -8.17
C CYS A 158 3.73 13.41 -8.91
N VAL A 159 5.02 13.64 -9.20
CA VAL A 159 5.50 14.82 -9.94
C VAL A 159 5.50 14.57 -11.45
N TRP A 160 5.92 13.39 -11.87
CA TRP A 160 6.12 13.06 -13.29
C TRP A 160 4.88 12.49 -13.96
N CYS A 161 4.07 11.73 -13.25
CA CYS A 161 2.84 11.18 -13.80
C CYS A 161 1.73 12.23 -13.83
N LYS A 162 0.92 12.20 -14.87
CA LYS A 162 -0.26 13.08 -15.03
C LYS A 162 -1.47 12.22 -15.37
N GLU A 163 -2.57 12.51 -14.71
CA GLU A 163 -3.88 11.95 -15.05
C GLU A 163 -4.36 12.65 -16.32
N ARG A 164 -4.52 11.91 -17.42
CA ARG A 164 -4.90 12.44 -18.74
C ARG A 164 -6.30 12.01 -19.14
N VAL A 165 -6.75 10.88 -18.61
CA VAL A 165 -8.08 10.32 -18.90
C VAL A 165 -9.02 10.76 -17.80
N GLU A 166 -10.07 11.48 -18.17
CA GLU A 166 -11.13 11.85 -17.24
C GLU A 166 -11.91 10.60 -16.83
N VAL A 167 -11.89 10.29 -15.55
CA VAL A 167 -12.77 9.25 -15.00
C VAL A 167 -14.14 9.86 -14.84
N PRO A 168 -15.20 9.28 -15.45
CA PRO A 168 -16.55 9.78 -15.29
C PRO A 168 -16.89 9.94 -13.80
N GLU A 169 -17.34 11.13 -13.42
CA GLU A 169 -17.85 11.35 -12.05
C GLU A 169 -19.10 10.49 -11.86
N ARG A 170 -19.14 9.72 -10.78
CA ARG A 170 -20.39 9.02 -10.42
C ARG A 170 -21.50 10.05 -10.16
N PRO A 171 -22.75 9.77 -10.56
CA PRO A 171 -23.87 10.66 -10.30
C PRO A 171 -23.94 11.00 -8.81
N GLN A 172 -24.01 12.29 -8.49
CA GLN A 172 -24.15 12.77 -7.11
C GLN A 172 -25.48 12.26 -6.55
N GLY A 173 -25.43 11.40 -5.55
CA GLY A 173 -26.62 10.88 -4.87
C GLY A 173 -26.72 9.37 -4.76
N GLU A 174 -25.94 8.62 -5.48
CA GLU A 174 -25.89 7.17 -5.30
C GLU A 174 -25.13 6.84 -4.01
N LYS A 175 -25.87 6.59 -2.94
CA LYS A 175 -25.30 6.10 -1.67
C LYS A 175 -24.55 4.80 -1.98
N LEU A 176 -23.26 4.78 -1.70
CA LEU A 176 -22.44 3.57 -1.76
C LEU A 176 -23.11 2.48 -0.92
N ASN A 177 -23.86 1.62 -1.57
CA ASN A 177 -24.43 0.45 -0.92
C ASN A 177 -23.35 -0.64 -0.98
N TYR A 178 -22.47 -0.67 0.05
CA TYR A 178 -21.36 -1.64 0.15
C TYR A 178 -21.82 -3.08 -0.02
N LEU A 179 -23.05 -3.39 0.44
CA LEU A 179 -23.65 -4.70 0.25
C LEU A 179 -23.97 -4.98 -1.23
N HIS A 180 -24.34 -3.96 -2.02
CA HIS A 180 -24.59 -4.10 -3.45
C HIS A 180 -23.29 -4.37 -4.21
N VAL A 181 -22.21 -3.66 -3.89
CA VAL A 181 -20.87 -3.87 -4.47
C VAL A 181 -20.34 -5.27 -4.17
N LEU A 182 -20.46 -5.72 -2.92
CA LEU A 182 -20.07 -7.09 -2.53
C LEU A 182 -20.92 -8.15 -3.24
N LYS A 183 -22.21 -7.89 -3.44
CA LYS A 183 -23.12 -8.78 -4.15
C LYS A 183 -22.80 -8.85 -5.65
N GLU A 184 -22.47 -7.72 -6.27
CA GLU A 184 -22.04 -7.69 -7.68
C GLU A 184 -20.72 -8.43 -7.88
N ILE A 185 -19.74 -8.26 -6.98
CA ILE A 185 -18.48 -9.01 -7.02
C ILE A 185 -18.74 -10.52 -6.88
N SER A 186 -19.63 -10.93 -5.96
CA SER A 186 -19.96 -12.35 -5.77
C SER A 186 -20.75 -12.96 -6.94
N HIS A 187 -21.42 -12.13 -7.76
CA HIS A 187 -22.21 -12.59 -8.92
C HIS A 187 -21.44 -12.51 -10.24
N ASN A 188 -20.27 -11.89 -10.22
CA ASN A 188 -19.44 -11.74 -11.42
C ASN A 188 -18.75 -13.08 -11.75
N LYS A 189 -19.32 -13.83 -12.71
CA LYS A 189 -18.81 -15.12 -13.18
C LYS A 189 -17.47 -15.03 -13.93
N ALA A 190 -16.87 -13.85 -14.06
CA ALA A 190 -15.60 -13.61 -14.74
C ALA A 190 -14.39 -13.57 -13.79
N LEU A 191 -14.59 -13.78 -12.51
CA LEU A 191 -13.58 -14.05 -11.49
C LEU A 191 -13.58 -15.55 -11.15
#